data_58fa3f166ee139bf9daf1dee48dd0045
#
_entry.id   58fa3f166ee139bf9daf1dee48dd0045
#
_cell.length_a   1.000
_cell.length_b   1.000
_cell.length_c   1.000
_cell.angle_alpha   90.00
_cell.angle_beta   90.00
_cell.angle_gamma   90.00
#
_symmetry.space_group_name_H-M   'P 1'
#
loop_
_entity.id
_entity.type
_entity.pdbx_description
1 polymer ?
#
loop_
_entity_poly.entity_id
_entity_poly.type
_entity_poly.pdbx_seq_one_letter_code
_entity_poly.pdbx_strand_id
1 'polypeptide(L)' 'MSDIPTFRYELLWGERVVRSVANLTRADARDFFELAARTPIRTNVTPYGLDDAPQALEDLRHGRFEGAAVIDLAASA' A
#
# COMPACT_ATOMS: atom_id res chain seq x y z
N MET A 1 -11.56 9.24 10.06
CA MET A 1 -10.25 9.32 10.77
C MET A 1 -10.45 9.01 12.24
N SER A 2 -9.52 8.32 12.83
CA SER A 2 -9.56 7.98 14.26
C SER A 2 -8.60 8.86 15.05
N ASP A 3 -8.82 8.93 16.34
CA ASP A 3 -7.94 9.68 17.21
C ASP A 3 -6.59 9.00 17.37
N ILE A 4 -5.59 9.80 17.75
CA ILE A 4 -4.28 9.25 18.08
C ILE A 4 -4.41 8.53 19.43
N PRO A 5 -4.08 7.23 19.49
CA PRO A 5 -4.22 6.50 20.74
C PRO A 5 -3.22 6.97 21.81
N THR A 6 -3.61 6.78 23.07
CA THR A 6 -2.71 7.03 24.19
C THR A 6 -1.64 5.95 24.23
N PHE A 7 -0.40 6.35 24.45
CA PHE A 7 0.68 5.40 24.67
C PHE A 7 1.67 5.95 25.68
N ARG A 8 2.52 5.07 26.21
CA ARG A 8 3.45 5.43 27.28
C ARG A 8 4.59 6.31 26.72
N TYR A 9 4.95 7.32 27.48
CA TYR A 9 6.03 8.24 27.10
C TYR A 9 7.35 7.53 26.79
N GLU A 10 7.65 6.45 27.51
CA GLU A 10 8.89 5.71 27.31
C GLU A 10 9.05 5.16 25.90
N LEU A 11 7.94 4.96 25.18
CA LEU A 11 7.99 4.54 23.77
C LEU A 11 8.47 5.66 22.86
N LEU A 12 8.31 6.89 23.29
CA LEU A 12 8.80 8.07 22.56
C LEU A 12 10.16 8.54 23.03
N TRP A 13 10.58 8.11 24.21
CA TRP A 13 11.85 8.48 24.81
C TRP A 13 13.03 8.14 23.88
N GLY A 14 14.09 8.97 23.93
CA GLY A 14 15.28 8.75 23.12
C GLY A 14 15.25 9.48 21.78
N GLU A 15 14.61 10.65 21.77
CA GLU A 15 14.51 11.51 20.59
C GLU A 15 13.78 10.87 19.41
N ARG A 16 12.88 9.94 19.71
CA ARG A 16 12.00 9.36 18.68
C ARG A 16 10.95 10.38 18.27
N VAL A 17 10.45 10.24 17.05
CA VAL A 17 9.52 11.21 16.47
C VAL A 17 8.29 10.48 15.92
N VAL A 18 7.12 11.03 16.24
CA VAL A 18 5.87 10.66 15.60
C VAL A 18 5.40 11.87 14.81
N ARG A 19 5.17 11.71 13.53
CA ARG A 19 4.75 12.83 12.68
C ARG A 19 3.80 12.35 11.60
N SER A 20 2.92 13.24 11.17
CA SER A 20 2.07 12.96 10.03
C SER A 20 2.86 13.10 8.73
N VAL A 21 2.42 12.36 7.72
CA VAL A 21 2.99 12.45 6.38
C VAL A 21 1.86 12.76 5.42
N ALA A 22 2.04 13.79 4.62
CA ALA A 22 1.07 14.15 3.60
C ALA A 22 1.10 13.14 2.45
N ASN A 23 0.07 13.19 1.62
CA ASN A 23 0.01 12.36 0.43
C ASN A 23 1.23 12.58 -0.46
N LEU A 24 1.55 11.56 -1.26
CA LEU A 24 2.70 11.60 -2.16
C LEU A 24 2.53 12.70 -3.23
N THR A 25 3.68 13.24 -3.65
CA THR A 25 3.76 14.16 -4.77
C THR A 25 4.20 13.41 -6.02
N ARG A 26 4.14 14.11 -7.16
CA ARG A 26 4.68 13.54 -8.41
C ARG A 26 6.18 13.25 -8.30
N ALA A 27 6.91 14.12 -7.62
CA ALA A 27 8.34 13.90 -7.39
C ALA A 27 8.59 12.65 -6.54
N ASP A 28 7.78 12.43 -5.52
CA ASP A 28 7.90 11.23 -4.68
C ASP A 28 7.73 9.95 -5.50
N ALA A 29 6.74 9.94 -6.40
CA ALA A 29 6.49 8.79 -7.26
C ALA A 29 7.68 8.54 -8.20
N ARG A 30 8.24 9.61 -8.75
CA ARG A 30 9.37 9.55 -9.65
C ARG A 30 10.59 8.95 -8.95
N ASP A 31 10.91 9.46 -7.78
CA ASP A 31 12.04 9.02 -6.97
C ASP A 31 11.86 7.57 -6.53
N PHE A 32 10.65 7.20 -6.13
CA PHE A 32 10.35 5.82 -5.74
C PHE A 32 10.56 4.86 -6.89
N PHE A 33 10.06 5.16 -8.08
CA PHE A 33 10.20 4.28 -9.22
C PHE A 33 11.64 4.17 -9.72
N GLU A 34 12.43 5.22 -9.60
CA GLU A 34 13.86 5.14 -9.88
C GLU A 34 14.56 4.16 -8.94
N LEU A 35 14.25 4.25 -7.66
CA LEU A 35 14.81 3.33 -6.66
C LEU A 35 14.33 1.91 -6.90
N ALA A 36 13.05 1.71 -7.18
CA ALA A 36 12.46 0.40 -7.42
C ALA A 36 13.08 -0.29 -8.64
N ALA A 37 13.48 0.48 -9.65
CA ALA A 37 14.13 -0.07 -10.84
C ALA A 37 15.52 -0.65 -10.55
N ARG A 38 16.17 -0.19 -9.48
CA ARG A 38 17.52 -0.61 -9.09
C ARG A 38 17.56 -1.54 -7.89
N THR A 39 16.46 -1.64 -7.16
CA THR A 39 16.40 -2.39 -5.92
C THR A 39 15.26 -3.41 -6.03
N PRO A 40 15.53 -4.70 -5.78
CA PRO A 40 14.46 -5.71 -5.82
C PRO A 40 13.43 -5.41 -4.73
N ILE A 41 12.21 -5.15 -5.13
CA ILE A 41 11.09 -4.97 -4.22
C ILE A 41 10.09 -6.07 -4.52
N ARG A 42 9.80 -6.90 -3.52
CA ARG A 42 8.80 -7.95 -3.65
C ARG A 42 7.46 -7.46 -3.15
N THR A 43 6.45 -7.57 -3.99
CA THR A 43 5.09 -7.23 -3.61
C THR A 43 4.24 -8.49 -3.65
N ASN A 44 3.28 -8.55 -2.73
CA ASN A 44 2.27 -9.60 -2.76
C ASN A 44 1.11 -9.11 -3.60
N VAL A 45 0.85 -9.80 -4.70
CA VAL A 45 -0.17 -9.40 -5.65
C VAL A 45 -1.11 -10.56 -5.91
N THR A 46 -2.41 -10.28 -5.87
CA THR A 46 -3.44 -11.21 -6.32
C THR A 46 -3.99 -10.68 -7.63
N PRO A 47 -3.72 -11.34 -8.76
CA PRO A 47 -4.19 -10.87 -10.06
C PRO A 47 -5.66 -11.23 -10.31
N TYR A 48 -6.35 -10.33 -11.01
CA TYR A 48 -7.72 -10.52 -11.47
C TYR A 48 -7.82 -10.09 -12.93
N GLY A 49 -8.65 -10.76 -13.70
CA GLY A 49 -8.98 -10.28 -15.03
C GLY A 49 -9.89 -9.05 -14.95
N LEU A 50 -9.98 -8.30 -16.04
CA LEU A 50 -10.79 -7.08 -16.07
C LEU A 50 -12.26 -7.36 -15.72
N ASP A 51 -12.80 -8.46 -16.23
CA ASP A 51 -14.20 -8.85 -15.97
C ASP A 51 -14.44 -9.22 -14.51
N ASP A 52 -13.38 -9.51 -13.77
CA ASP A 52 -13.46 -9.89 -12.36
C ASP A 52 -13.24 -8.70 -11.41
N ALA A 53 -13.22 -7.48 -11.92
CA ALA A 53 -13.05 -6.30 -11.09
C ALA A 53 -14.09 -6.20 -9.97
N PRO A 54 -15.39 -6.49 -10.20
CA PRO A 54 -16.36 -6.51 -9.10
C PRO A 54 -16.01 -7.53 -8.01
N GLN A 55 -15.52 -8.70 -8.41
CA GLN A 55 -15.10 -9.72 -7.44
C GLN A 55 -13.88 -9.26 -6.66
N ALA A 56 -12.94 -8.58 -7.31
CA ALA A 56 -11.77 -8.03 -6.64
C ALA A 56 -12.16 -7.03 -5.56
N LEU A 57 -13.14 -6.16 -5.84
CA LEU A 57 -13.65 -5.20 -4.86
C LEU A 57 -14.34 -5.89 -3.68
N GLU A 58 -15.10 -6.95 -3.94
CA GLU A 58 -15.72 -7.74 -2.87
C GLU A 58 -14.68 -8.42 -2.01
N ASP A 59 -13.66 -8.99 -2.62
CA ASP A 59 -12.58 -9.65 -1.90
C ASP A 59 -11.80 -8.66 -1.03
N LEU A 60 -11.56 -7.45 -1.55
CA LEU A 60 -10.94 -6.37 -0.78
C LEU A 60 -11.79 -5.99 0.42
N ARG A 61 -13.08 -5.83 0.20
CA ARG A 61 -14.04 -5.46 1.25
C ARG A 61 -14.04 -6.47 2.40
N HIS A 62 -13.87 -7.75 2.10
CA HIS A 62 -13.91 -8.83 3.07
C HIS A 62 -12.52 -9.31 3.50
N GLY A 63 -11.46 -8.66 3.06
CA GLY A 63 -10.11 -9.02 3.45
C GLY A 63 -9.67 -10.41 2.99
N ARG A 64 -10.10 -10.84 1.80
CA ARG A 64 -9.86 -12.19 1.30
C ARG A 64 -8.51 -12.42 0.67
N PHE A 65 -7.66 -11.40 0.58
CA PHE A 65 -6.30 -11.55 0.07
C PHE A 65 -5.35 -10.69 0.89
N GLU A 66 -4.06 -11.03 0.82
CA GLU A 66 -2.99 -10.22 1.37
C GLU A 66 -2.32 -9.43 0.26
N GLY A 67 -1.77 -8.24 0.61
CA GLY A 67 -1.12 -7.39 -0.36
C GLY A 67 -2.14 -6.62 -1.19
N ALA A 68 -1.93 -6.58 -2.49
CA ALA A 68 -2.75 -5.77 -3.40
C ALA A 68 -3.47 -6.64 -4.43
N ALA A 69 -4.71 -6.28 -4.72
CA ALA A 69 -5.40 -6.81 -5.89
C ALA A 69 -4.96 -6.00 -7.11
N VAL A 70 -4.63 -6.67 -8.18
CA VAL A 70 -4.21 -6.04 -9.43
C VAL A 70 -5.06 -6.54 -10.57
N ILE A 71 -5.62 -5.63 -11.34
CA ILE A 71 -6.32 -5.99 -12.57
C ILE A 71 -5.28 -6.17 -13.66
N ASP A 72 -5.15 -7.40 -14.11
CA ASP A 72 -4.21 -7.76 -15.17
C ASP A 72 -4.93 -7.76 -16.51
N LEU A 73 -4.71 -6.74 -17.30
CA LEU A 73 -5.41 -6.58 -18.57
C LEU A 73 -5.00 -7.64 -19.58
N ALA A 74 -3.79 -8.15 -19.49
CA ALA A 74 -3.34 -9.23 -20.36
C ALA A 74 -4.06 -10.54 -20.07
N ALA A 75 -4.40 -10.80 -18.81
CA ALA A 75 -5.14 -11.99 -18.40
C ALA A 75 -6.61 -11.94 -18.83
N SER A 76 -7.12 -10.77 -19.20
CA SER A 76 -8.51 -10.55 -19.61
C SER A 76 -8.73 -10.79 -21.10
N ALA A 77 -7.69 -10.95 -21.85
CA ALA A 77 -7.79 -11.10 -23.32
C ALA A 77 -8.27 -12.49 -23.73
#